data_895ae1a377718eaaf7a6f62667685c6a
#
_entry.id   895ae1a377718eaaf7a6f62667685c6a
#
_cell.length_a   1.000
_cell.length_b   1.000
_cell.length_c   1.000
_cell.angle_alpha   90.00
_cell.angle_beta   90.00
_cell.angle_gamma   90.00
#
_symmetry.space_group_name_H-M   'P 1'
#
loop_
_entity.id
_entity.type
_entity.pdbx_description
1 polymer ?
#
loop_
_entity_poly.entity_id
_entity_poly.type
_entity_poly.pdbx_seq_one_letter_code
_entity_poly.pdbx_strand_id
1 'polypeptide(L)'
;MENKNLSNLRVGFHSIEILLKLSPENIKKIFIPANRNDERVLGLIAMAEKLSISVERKKSLVQHPEAYLKNEVSLGLSDLKKYEESIQNKNPSFLVIDNVLDPRNLGACIRSAAASNIAGVIINKHHCSPITPIVRQVSAGGTEAVQLFTITNLVNTLKYFKKMGYLILGTSEHANIMHTELDLNKPILVVVGSEEDGIRKKTQENCNEMCTLSKNENINSLNVSVATGIMLFEVARQKFN
;
A
#
# COMPACT_ATOMS: atom_id res chain seq x y z
N MET A 1 -27.12 -7.44 1.31
CA MET A 1 -26.36 -8.49 0.57
C MET A 1 -25.42 -7.93 -0.52
N GLU A 2 -25.44 -6.63 -0.82
CA GLU A 2 -24.64 -6.01 -1.90
C GLU A 2 -23.15 -5.77 -1.55
N ASN A 3 -22.79 -5.64 -0.28
CA ASN A 3 -21.41 -5.28 0.10
C ASN A 3 -20.36 -6.41 -0.02
N LYS A 4 -20.75 -7.68 -0.10
CA LYS A 4 -19.80 -8.80 -0.23
C LYS A 4 -19.23 -8.99 -1.64
N ASN A 5 -19.91 -8.45 -2.66
CA ASN A 5 -19.46 -8.59 -4.06
C ASN A 5 -18.40 -7.55 -4.50
N LEU A 6 -18.27 -6.43 -3.78
CA LEU A 6 -17.34 -5.36 -4.14
C LEU A 6 -15.90 -5.61 -3.66
N SER A 7 -15.72 -6.40 -2.62
CA SER A 7 -14.38 -6.71 -2.08
C SER A 7 -13.55 -7.55 -3.06
N ASN A 8 -14.19 -8.48 -3.77
CA ASN A 8 -13.55 -9.34 -4.76
C ASN A 8 -13.42 -8.71 -6.15
N LEU A 9 -13.91 -7.49 -6.33
CA LEU A 9 -13.86 -6.78 -7.60
C LEU A 9 -12.56 -5.96 -7.72
N ARG A 10 -11.90 -6.07 -8.87
CA ARG A 10 -10.80 -5.22 -9.31
C ARG A 10 -11.19 -4.49 -10.58
N VAL A 11 -10.91 -3.21 -10.62
CA VAL A 11 -11.28 -2.34 -11.74
C VAL A 11 -10.04 -1.66 -12.31
N GLY A 12 -9.92 -1.68 -13.64
CA GLY A 12 -8.86 -1.00 -14.36
C GLY A 12 -7.74 -1.92 -14.83
N PHE A 13 -7.10 -1.48 -15.91
CA PHE A 13 -6.07 -2.27 -16.60
C PHE A 13 -4.88 -2.59 -15.70
N HIS A 14 -4.31 -1.59 -15.01
CA HIS A 14 -3.10 -1.79 -14.20
C HIS A 14 -3.30 -2.83 -13.10
N SER A 15 -4.42 -2.76 -12.39
CA SER A 15 -4.74 -3.73 -11.33
C SER A 15 -4.84 -5.15 -11.88
N ILE A 16 -5.50 -5.31 -13.03
CA ILE A 16 -5.71 -6.62 -13.64
C ILE A 16 -4.42 -7.16 -14.27
N GLU A 17 -3.63 -6.30 -14.94
CA GLU A 17 -2.32 -6.66 -15.50
C GLU A 17 -1.36 -7.15 -14.41
N ILE A 18 -1.36 -6.50 -13.24
CA ILE A 18 -0.55 -6.92 -12.09
C ILE A 18 -1.05 -8.25 -11.53
N LEU A 19 -2.35 -8.43 -11.37
CA LEU A 19 -2.93 -9.70 -10.92
C LEU A 19 -2.60 -10.86 -11.87
N LEU A 20 -2.67 -10.65 -13.18
CA LEU A 20 -2.29 -11.65 -14.18
C LEU A 20 -0.81 -12.05 -14.07
N LYS A 21 0.05 -11.15 -13.61
CA LYS A 21 1.49 -11.41 -13.40
C LYS A 21 1.80 -12.08 -12.07
N LEU A 22 1.12 -11.68 -10.99
CA LEU A 22 1.50 -12.05 -9.62
C LEU A 22 0.63 -13.13 -9.01
N SER A 23 -0.65 -13.21 -9.36
CA SER A 23 -1.63 -14.12 -8.74
C SER A 23 -2.75 -14.52 -9.70
N PRO A 24 -2.42 -15.02 -10.90
CA PRO A 24 -3.41 -15.37 -11.93
C PRO A 24 -4.40 -16.44 -11.44
N GLU A 25 -3.96 -17.35 -10.58
CA GLU A 25 -4.77 -18.43 -9.99
C GLU A 25 -5.93 -17.91 -9.15
N ASN A 26 -5.84 -16.69 -8.60
CA ASN A 26 -6.90 -16.07 -7.81
C ASN A 26 -7.97 -15.37 -8.68
N ILE A 27 -7.71 -15.17 -9.97
CA ILE A 27 -8.70 -14.58 -10.87
C ILE A 27 -9.76 -15.63 -11.23
N LYS A 28 -11.01 -15.28 -10.97
CA LYS A 28 -12.15 -16.11 -11.35
C LYS A 28 -12.56 -15.85 -12.80
N LYS A 29 -12.64 -14.57 -13.18
CA LYS A 29 -13.11 -14.11 -14.48
C LYS A 29 -12.76 -12.66 -14.73
N ILE A 30 -12.53 -12.29 -15.99
CA ILE A 30 -12.30 -10.92 -16.42
C ILE A 30 -13.45 -10.49 -17.33
N PHE A 31 -13.93 -9.27 -17.13
CA PHE A 31 -14.88 -8.59 -18.00
C PHE A 31 -14.24 -7.38 -18.66
N ILE A 32 -14.44 -7.23 -19.95
CA ILE A 32 -13.94 -6.08 -20.73
C ILE A 32 -15.10 -5.29 -21.32
N PRO A 33 -14.93 -3.98 -21.59
CA PRO A 33 -15.94 -3.18 -22.29
C PRO A 33 -16.29 -3.77 -23.66
N ALA A 34 -17.60 -3.91 -23.96
CA ALA A 34 -18.04 -4.55 -25.20
C ALA A 34 -17.62 -3.76 -26.44
N ASN A 35 -17.60 -2.43 -26.37
CA ASN A 35 -17.36 -1.53 -27.51
C ASN A 35 -15.91 -1.06 -27.63
N ARG A 36 -14.97 -1.69 -26.90
CA ARG A 36 -13.57 -1.28 -26.88
C ARG A 36 -12.67 -2.37 -27.46
N ASN A 37 -11.83 -2.00 -28.48
CA ASN A 37 -10.96 -2.91 -29.22
C ASN A 37 -9.55 -2.33 -29.44
N ASP A 38 -9.11 -1.42 -28.56
CA ASP A 38 -7.76 -0.87 -28.66
C ASP A 38 -6.68 -1.90 -28.26
N GLU A 39 -5.43 -1.58 -28.57
CA GLU A 39 -4.27 -2.45 -28.32
C GLU A 39 -4.17 -2.91 -26.87
N ARG A 40 -4.58 -2.07 -25.93
CA ARG A 40 -4.52 -2.38 -24.49
C ARG A 40 -5.52 -3.46 -24.11
N VAL A 41 -6.73 -3.41 -24.68
CA VAL A 41 -7.75 -4.46 -24.50
C VAL A 41 -7.28 -5.77 -25.11
N LEU A 42 -6.76 -5.73 -26.33
CA LEU A 42 -6.24 -6.91 -27.02
C LEU A 42 -5.06 -7.53 -26.27
N GLY A 43 -4.15 -6.72 -25.75
CA GLY A 43 -3.04 -7.17 -24.90
C GLY A 43 -3.52 -7.86 -23.62
N LEU A 44 -4.53 -7.30 -22.96
CA LEU A 44 -5.12 -7.89 -21.75
C LEU A 44 -5.78 -9.26 -22.04
N ILE A 45 -6.51 -9.36 -23.16
CA ILE A 45 -7.11 -10.64 -23.62
C ILE A 45 -6.00 -11.67 -23.85
N ALA A 46 -4.97 -11.33 -24.61
CA ALA A 46 -3.88 -12.24 -24.94
C ALA A 46 -3.15 -12.73 -23.67
N MET A 47 -2.96 -11.86 -22.66
CA MET A 47 -2.39 -12.26 -21.37
C MET A 47 -3.29 -13.24 -20.62
N ALA A 48 -4.59 -12.99 -20.57
CA ALA A 48 -5.56 -13.84 -19.90
C ALA A 48 -5.71 -15.22 -20.56
N GLU A 49 -5.74 -15.26 -21.89
CA GLU A 49 -5.82 -16.50 -22.69
C GLU A 49 -4.61 -17.41 -22.47
N LYS A 50 -3.39 -16.85 -22.44
CA LYS A 50 -2.16 -17.60 -22.12
C LYS A 50 -2.23 -18.29 -20.74
N LEU A 51 -3.01 -17.74 -19.82
CA LEU A 51 -3.19 -18.23 -18.45
C LEU A 51 -4.50 -19.03 -18.29
N SER A 52 -5.22 -19.30 -19.40
CA SER A 52 -6.51 -20.00 -19.41
C SER A 52 -7.58 -19.34 -18.52
N ILE A 53 -7.53 -18.01 -18.43
CA ILE A 53 -8.50 -17.22 -17.66
C ILE A 53 -9.61 -16.74 -18.59
N SER A 54 -10.87 -16.99 -18.20
CA SER A 54 -12.05 -16.61 -18.97
C SER A 54 -12.20 -15.09 -19.07
N VAL A 55 -12.36 -14.59 -20.30
CA VAL A 55 -12.63 -13.18 -20.60
C VAL A 55 -13.98 -13.06 -21.28
N GLU A 56 -14.85 -12.17 -20.80
CA GLU A 56 -16.15 -11.88 -21.39
C GLU A 56 -16.34 -10.40 -21.68
N ARG A 57 -17.10 -10.09 -22.72
CA ARG A 57 -17.49 -8.72 -23.06
C ARG A 57 -18.79 -8.33 -22.33
N LYS A 58 -18.77 -7.16 -21.69
CA LYS A 58 -19.91 -6.65 -20.89
C LYS A 58 -20.33 -5.27 -21.39
N LYS A 59 -21.59 -5.15 -21.81
CA LYS A 59 -22.13 -3.89 -22.38
C LYS A 59 -22.22 -2.75 -21.34
N SER A 60 -22.38 -3.08 -20.07
CA SER A 60 -22.44 -2.09 -18.98
C SER A 60 -21.08 -1.46 -18.63
N LEU A 61 -19.98 -2.00 -19.14
CA LEU A 61 -18.64 -1.41 -18.96
C LEU A 61 -18.35 -0.45 -20.10
N VAL A 62 -17.90 0.76 -19.78
CA VAL A 62 -17.62 1.81 -20.76
C VAL A 62 -16.11 1.97 -21.00
N GLN A 63 -15.33 2.14 -19.94
CA GLN A 63 -13.91 2.50 -20.06
C GLN A 63 -12.94 1.47 -19.47
N HIS A 64 -13.30 0.87 -18.36
CA HIS A 64 -12.38 0.04 -17.58
C HIS A 64 -12.80 -1.42 -17.54
N PRO A 65 -11.85 -2.36 -17.69
CA PRO A 65 -12.10 -3.77 -17.44
C PRO A 65 -12.32 -4.03 -15.95
N GLU A 66 -13.01 -5.13 -15.65
CA GLU A 66 -13.25 -5.65 -14.31
C GLU A 66 -12.69 -7.06 -14.19
N ALA A 67 -12.09 -7.40 -13.07
CA ALA A 67 -11.77 -8.79 -12.70
C ALA A 67 -12.44 -9.16 -11.38
N TYR A 68 -13.01 -10.33 -11.34
CA TYR A 68 -13.55 -10.92 -10.11
C TYR A 68 -12.57 -11.95 -9.58
N LEU A 69 -12.23 -11.83 -8.29
CA LEU A 69 -11.34 -12.77 -7.60
C LEU A 69 -12.14 -13.94 -7.02
N LYS A 70 -11.48 -15.09 -6.88
CA LYS A 70 -12.04 -16.27 -6.20
C LYS A 70 -12.17 -16.00 -4.70
N ASN A 71 -11.11 -15.44 -4.11
CA ASN A 71 -11.05 -15.12 -2.69
C ASN A 71 -10.45 -13.75 -2.48
N GLU A 72 -10.95 -13.01 -1.49
CA GLU A 72 -10.26 -11.86 -0.92
C GLU A 72 -9.53 -12.32 0.33
N VAL A 73 -8.22 -12.09 0.37
CA VAL A 73 -7.40 -12.41 1.54
C VAL A 73 -7.19 -11.11 2.31
N SER A 74 -7.68 -11.06 3.54
CA SER A 74 -7.36 -9.98 4.48
C SER A 74 -6.26 -10.48 5.41
N LEU A 75 -5.04 -9.97 5.23
CA LEU A 75 -3.90 -10.33 6.05
C LEU A 75 -3.92 -9.56 7.37
N GLY A 76 -3.75 -10.28 8.47
CA GLY A 76 -3.73 -9.74 9.82
C GLY A 76 -2.35 -9.81 10.48
N LEU A 77 -2.32 -9.69 11.81
CA LEU A 77 -1.08 -9.69 12.59
C LEU A 77 -0.31 -11.01 12.50
N SER A 78 -1.02 -12.16 12.49
CA SER A 78 -0.37 -13.46 12.37
C SER A 78 0.34 -13.64 11.02
N ASP A 79 -0.29 -13.14 9.95
CA ASP A 79 0.26 -13.22 8.60
C ASP A 79 1.46 -12.28 8.46
N LEU A 80 1.36 -11.06 9.04
CA LEU A 80 2.46 -10.11 9.09
C LEU A 80 3.70 -10.69 9.77
N LYS A 81 3.53 -11.35 10.91
CA LYS A 81 4.65 -11.98 11.63
C LYS A 81 5.31 -13.10 10.84
N LYS A 82 4.51 -14.01 10.26
CA LYS A 82 5.03 -15.08 9.39
C LYS A 82 5.77 -14.53 8.17
N TYR A 83 5.22 -13.47 7.57
CA TYR A 83 5.83 -12.82 6.43
C TYR A 83 7.16 -12.16 6.82
N GLU A 84 7.19 -11.41 7.92
CA GLU A 84 8.40 -10.78 8.45
C GLU A 84 9.50 -11.82 8.73
N GLU A 85 9.17 -12.92 9.42
CA GLU A 85 10.10 -14.03 9.69
C GLU A 85 10.72 -14.61 8.41
N SER A 86 9.97 -14.63 7.31
CA SER A 86 10.45 -15.13 6.01
C SER A 86 11.42 -14.19 5.27
N ILE A 87 11.44 -12.91 5.65
CA ILE A 87 12.21 -11.86 4.95
C ILE A 87 13.18 -11.07 5.85
N GLN A 88 13.23 -11.35 7.15
CA GLN A 88 14.01 -10.55 8.14
C GLN A 88 15.48 -10.38 7.74
N ASN A 89 16.10 -11.38 7.12
CA ASN A 89 17.48 -11.34 6.67
C ASN A 89 17.70 -10.48 5.40
N LYS A 90 16.65 -9.91 4.82
CA LYS A 90 16.69 -9.10 3.60
C LYS A 90 16.70 -7.60 3.85
N ASN A 91 16.93 -7.16 5.09
CA ASN A 91 16.87 -5.75 5.49
C ASN A 91 15.54 -5.07 5.08
N PRO A 92 14.36 -5.62 5.51
CA PRO A 92 13.07 -5.18 4.99
C PRO A 92 12.66 -3.80 5.47
N SER A 93 11.82 -3.14 4.67
CA SER A 93 11.18 -1.88 5.00
C SER A 93 9.67 -2.04 4.93
N PHE A 94 8.95 -1.46 5.88
CA PHE A 94 7.49 -1.40 5.89
C PHE A 94 7.00 0.04 6.01
N LEU A 95 5.89 0.33 5.37
CA LEU A 95 5.12 1.54 5.62
C LEU A 95 4.04 1.25 6.66
N VAL A 96 3.95 2.08 7.67
CA VAL A 96 2.87 2.06 8.67
C VAL A 96 1.99 3.28 8.48
N ILE A 97 0.71 3.06 8.22
CA ILE A 97 -0.27 4.13 8.02
C ILE A 97 -1.16 4.21 9.26
N ASP A 98 -1.07 5.35 9.95
CA ASP A 98 -1.85 5.64 11.14
C ASP A 98 -2.70 6.90 10.94
N ASN A 99 -4.02 6.79 11.15
CA ASN A 99 -4.96 7.92 11.09
C ASN A 99 -5.15 8.57 9.68
N VAL A 100 -5.09 7.80 8.58
CA VAL A 100 -5.36 8.30 7.22
C VAL A 100 -6.77 7.90 6.79
N LEU A 101 -7.72 8.85 6.85
CA LEU A 101 -9.14 8.61 6.62
C LEU A 101 -9.58 8.83 5.17
N ASP A 102 -8.88 9.69 4.42
CA ASP A 102 -9.18 9.89 2.99
C ASP A 102 -8.72 8.69 2.17
N PRO A 103 -9.66 8.00 1.45
CA PRO A 103 -9.32 6.86 0.61
C PRO A 103 -8.39 7.24 -0.57
N ARG A 104 -8.38 8.50 -1.02
CA ARG A 104 -7.47 8.95 -2.07
C ARG A 104 -6.04 9.01 -1.56
N ASN A 105 -5.83 9.59 -0.38
CA ASN A 105 -4.52 9.65 0.26
C ASN A 105 -4.00 8.24 0.58
N LEU A 106 -4.86 7.36 1.14
CA LEU A 106 -4.48 5.97 1.38
C LEU A 106 -4.06 5.26 0.08
N GLY A 107 -4.82 5.42 -0.99
CA GLY A 107 -4.50 4.84 -2.30
C GLY A 107 -3.16 5.34 -2.86
N ALA A 108 -2.90 6.64 -2.74
CA ALA A 108 -1.64 7.25 -3.19
C ALA A 108 -0.43 6.79 -2.36
N CYS A 109 -0.58 6.65 -1.03
CA CYS A 109 0.45 6.06 -0.15
C CYS A 109 0.78 4.61 -0.56
N ILE A 110 -0.24 3.78 -0.79
CA ILE A 110 -0.06 2.39 -1.23
C ILE A 110 0.64 2.33 -2.60
N ARG A 111 0.31 3.25 -3.52
CA ARG A 111 0.99 3.36 -4.81
C ARG A 111 2.47 3.68 -4.66
N SER A 112 2.81 4.64 -3.82
CA SER A 112 4.21 4.99 -3.51
C SER A 112 4.95 3.81 -2.87
N ALA A 113 4.28 3.10 -1.97
CA ALA A 113 4.81 1.90 -1.32
C ALA A 113 5.16 0.79 -2.33
N ALA A 114 4.23 0.50 -3.25
CA ALA A 114 4.46 -0.48 -4.31
C ALA A 114 5.62 -0.06 -5.25
N ALA A 115 5.71 1.24 -5.58
CA ALA A 115 6.73 1.77 -6.47
C ALA A 115 8.13 1.81 -5.83
N SER A 116 8.22 1.93 -4.51
CA SER A 116 9.50 1.96 -3.77
C SER A 116 10.04 0.58 -3.38
N ASN A 117 9.37 -0.49 -3.80
CA ASN A 117 9.78 -1.88 -3.57
C ASN A 117 9.96 -2.24 -2.09
N ILE A 118 9.12 -1.68 -1.20
CA ILE A 118 9.10 -2.06 0.21
C ILE A 118 8.40 -3.40 0.43
N ALA A 119 8.68 -4.03 1.56
CA ALA A 119 8.16 -5.36 1.89
C ALA A 119 6.63 -5.38 2.09
N GLY A 120 6.06 -4.32 2.67
CA GLY A 120 4.62 -4.29 2.90
C GLY A 120 4.11 -3.00 3.51
N VAL A 121 2.78 -2.88 3.56
CA VAL A 121 2.06 -1.77 4.17
C VAL A 121 1.22 -2.28 5.34
N ILE A 122 1.37 -1.66 6.49
CA ILE A 122 0.63 -1.96 7.71
C ILE A 122 -0.38 -0.85 7.94
N ILE A 123 -1.67 -1.19 7.90
CA ILE A 123 -2.78 -0.24 7.98
C ILE A 123 -3.53 -0.43 9.29
N ASN A 124 -3.76 0.66 10.02
CA ASN A 124 -4.55 0.65 11.24
C ASN A 124 -6.05 0.49 10.92
N LYS A 125 -6.64 -0.62 11.35
CA LYS A 125 -8.02 -0.99 11.03
C LYS A 125 -9.07 0.06 11.44
N HIS A 126 -8.88 0.71 12.60
CA HIS A 126 -9.90 1.57 13.21
C HIS A 126 -9.71 3.06 12.91
N HIS A 127 -8.54 3.45 12.39
CA HIS A 127 -8.17 4.84 12.19
C HIS A 127 -7.70 5.14 10.76
N CYS A 128 -7.96 4.23 9.83
CA CYS A 128 -7.70 4.46 8.41
C CYS A 128 -8.92 4.11 7.58
N SER A 129 -8.99 4.68 6.40
CA SER A 129 -9.97 4.25 5.39
C SER A 129 -9.81 2.75 5.12
N PRO A 130 -10.91 1.99 4.99
CA PRO A 130 -10.84 0.62 4.49
C PRO A 130 -10.35 0.62 3.02
N ILE A 131 -9.91 -0.54 2.54
CA ILE A 131 -9.51 -0.72 1.12
C ILE A 131 -10.77 -0.72 0.23
N THR A 132 -11.25 0.47 -0.09
CA THR A 132 -12.42 0.71 -0.94
C THR A 132 -12.07 0.62 -2.44
N PRO A 133 -13.06 0.59 -3.35
CA PRO A 133 -12.82 0.72 -4.78
C PRO A 133 -12.02 1.99 -5.16
N ILE A 134 -12.23 3.11 -4.44
CA ILE A 134 -11.47 4.36 -4.64
C ILE A 134 -9.99 4.15 -4.30
N VAL A 135 -9.67 3.53 -3.16
CA VAL A 135 -8.29 3.18 -2.78
C VAL A 135 -7.63 2.35 -3.87
N ARG A 136 -8.31 1.31 -4.36
CA ARG A 136 -7.81 0.43 -5.43
C ARG A 136 -7.56 1.20 -6.73
N GLN A 137 -8.49 2.06 -7.11
CA GLN A 137 -8.38 2.88 -8.32
C GLN A 137 -7.19 3.84 -8.24
N VAL A 138 -7.06 4.58 -7.13
CA VAL A 138 -5.98 5.57 -6.95
C VAL A 138 -4.62 4.89 -6.81
N SER A 139 -4.55 3.72 -6.17
CA SER A 139 -3.30 2.96 -6.04
C SER A 139 -2.79 2.42 -7.38
N ALA A 140 -3.63 2.43 -8.44
CA ALA A 140 -3.27 2.01 -9.81
C ALA A 140 -2.55 0.65 -9.86
N GLY A 141 -3.06 -0.33 -9.12
CA GLY A 141 -2.49 -1.67 -9.00
C GLY A 141 -1.54 -1.87 -7.81
N GLY A 142 -1.29 -0.81 -7.04
CA GLY A 142 -0.45 -0.90 -5.83
C GLY A 142 -1.02 -1.88 -4.79
N THR A 143 -2.36 -1.95 -4.66
CA THR A 143 -3.02 -2.89 -3.74
C THR A 143 -2.79 -4.37 -4.09
N GLU A 144 -2.42 -4.67 -5.32
CA GLU A 144 -2.09 -6.00 -5.81
C GLU A 144 -0.58 -6.27 -5.83
N ALA A 145 0.22 -5.18 -5.87
CA ALA A 145 1.68 -5.26 -6.02
C ALA A 145 2.44 -5.34 -4.69
N VAL A 146 1.88 -4.85 -3.59
CA VAL A 146 2.51 -4.84 -2.26
C VAL A 146 1.67 -5.59 -1.24
N GLN A 147 2.30 -6.23 -0.26
CA GLN A 147 1.59 -6.91 0.82
C GLN A 147 0.87 -5.90 1.72
N LEU A 148 -0.42 -6.09 1.95
CA LEU A 148 -1.25 -5.21 2.80
C LEU A 148 -1.70 -5.95 4.05
N PHE A 149 -1.34 -5.42 5.22
CA PHE A 149 -1.70 -5.99 6.52
C PHE A 149 -2.62 -5.03 7.29
N THR A 150 -3.82 -5.49 7.64
CA THR A 150 -4.78 -4.70 8.42
C THR A 150 -4.69 -5.09 9.89
N ILE A 151 -4.25 -4.15 10.74
CA ILE A 151 -3.89 -4.39 12.13
C ILE A 151 -4.82 -3.65 13.09
N THR A 152 -5.36 -4.37 14.07
CA THR A 152 -6.27 -3.82 15.06
C THR A 152 -5.52 -3.07 16.18
N ASN A 153 -4.37 -3.58 16.63
CA ASN A 153 -3.57 -2.99 17.70
C ASN A 153 -2.18 -2.59 17.17
N LEU A 154 -2.11 -1.37 16.64
CA LEU A 154 -0.88 -0.85 16.04
C LEU A 154 0.25 -0.73 17.06
N VAL A 155 -0.03 -0.23 18.26
CA VAL A 155 0.99 -0.05 19.33
C VAL A 155 1.68 -1.38 19.68
N ASN A 156 0.92 -2.46 19.83
CA ASN A 156 1.50 -3.77 20.11
C ASN A 156 2.32 -4.29 18.92
N THR A 157 1.90 -3.96 17.70
CA THR A 157 2.65 -4.30 16.50
C THR A 157 3.98 -3.55 16.44
N LEU A 158 4.01 -2.26 16.73
CA LEU A 158 5.25 -1.48 16.81
C LEU A 158 6.20 -2.03 17.89
N LYS A 159 5.68 -2.37 19.08
CA LYS A 159 6.48 -3.00 20.14
C LYS A 159 7.09 -4.34 19.72
N TYR A 160 6.35 -5.14 18.94
CA TYR A 160 6.88 -6.37 18.37
C TYR A 160 8.07 -6.10 17.45
N PHE A 161 7.93 -5.21 16.46
CA PHE A 161 9.00 -4.88 15.54
C PHE A 161 10.20 -4.22 16.24
N LYS A 162 9.96 -3.41 17.26
CA LYS A 162 11.03 -2.83 18.09
C LYS A 162 11.87 -3.90 18.78
N LYS A 163 11.24 -4.98 19.29
CA LYS A 163 11.94 -6.13 19.87
C LYS A 163 12.72 -6.93 18.83
N MET A 164 12.29 -6.92 17.58
CA MET A 164 12.99 -7.56 16.46
C MET A 164 14.13 -6.70 15.88
N GLY A 165 14.41 -5.54 16.49
CA GLY A 165 15.52 -4.67 16.09
C GLY A 165 15.23 -3.71 14.95
N TYR A 166 13.96 -3.52 14.57
CA TYR A 166 13.58 -2.53 13.57
C TYR A 166 13.69 -1.10 14.10
N LEU A 167 14.18 -0.19 13.27
CA LEU A 167 14.02 1.23 13.47
C LEU A 167 12.55 1.61 13.20
N ILE A 168 11.87 2.22 14.15
CA ILE A 168 10.52 2.77 13.97
C ILE A 168 10.67 4.27 13.86
N LEU A 169 10.52 4.78 12.62
CA LEU A 169 10.72 6.18 12.29
C LEU A 169 9.37 6.84 11.95
N GLY A 170 8.95 7.80 12.77
CA GLY A 170 7.76 8.59 12.51
C GLY A 170 8.09 9.87 11.75
N THR A 171 7.14 10.36 10.95
CA THR A 171 7.23 11.67 10.30
C THR A 171 6.45 12.72 11.10
N SER A 172 7.03 13.89 11.31
CA SER A 172 6.38 15.03 11.95
C SER A 172 7.02 16.34 11.48
N GLU A 173 6.20 17.36 11.24
CA GLU A 173 6.67 18.72 10.96
C GLU A 173 7.41 19.36 12.15
N HIS A 174 7.10 18.90 13.37
CA HIS A 174 7.71 19.39 14.60
C HIS A 174 9.02 18.66 14.98
N ALA A 175 9.48 17.73 14.17
CA ALA A 175 10.74 17.03 14.43
C ALA A 175 11.94 17.93 14.07
N ASN A 176 13.02 17.80 14.84
CA ASN A 176 14.24 18.59 14.65
C ASN A 176 15.19 17.98 13.63
N ILE A 177 15.11 16.66 13.41
CA ILE A 177 16.03 15.91 12.56
C ILE A 177 15.46 15.81 11.15
N MET A 178 16.24 16.18 10.14
CA MET A 178 15.87 15.97 8.75
C MET A 178 15.97 14.47 8.39
N HIS A 179 15.04 13.98 7.58
CA HIS A 179 15.06 12.60 7.10
C HIS A 179 16.37 12.23 6.40
N THR A 180 17.05 13.20 5.78
CA THR A 180 18.33 13.02 5.09
C THR A 180 19.53 12.89 6.02
N GLU A 181 19.38 13.22 7.30
CA GLU A 181 20.43 13.12 8.33
C GLU A 181 20.48 11.72 8.98
N LEU A 182 19.50 10.87 8.68
CA LEU A 182 19.34 9.56 9.30
C LEU A 182 19.94 8.44 8.45
N ASP A 183 20.55 7.45 9.12
CA ASP A 183 20.89 6.17 8.52
C ASP A 183 19.64 5.28 8.44
N LEU A 184 19.13 5.08 7.25
CA LEU A 184 17.95 4.29 6.96
C LEU A 184 18.27 2.90 6.34
N ASN A 185 19.58 2.57 6.22
CA ASN A 185 20.03 1.28 5.69
C ASN A 185 20.00 0.18 6.78
N LYS A 186 18.84 -0.03 7.36
CA LYS A 186 18.53 -1.04 8.37
C LYS A 186 17.06 -1.48 8.29
N PRO A 187 16.68 -2.60 8.93
CA PRO A 187 15.23 -2.96 9.00
C PRO A 187 14.44 -1.79 9.59
N ILE A 188 13.40 -1.32 8.88
CA ILE A 188 12.73 -0.07 9.22
C ILE A 188 11.22 -0.15 9.02
N LEU A 189 10.50 0.48 9.93
CA LEU A 189 9.10 0.88 9.79
C LEU A 189 9.05 2.41 9.64
N VAL A 190 8.59 2.90 8.49
CA VAL A 190 8.26 4.31 8.28
C VAL A 190 6.81 4.52 8.66
N VAL A 191 6.55 5.35 9.67
CA VAL A 191 5.21 5.65 10.17
C VAL A 191 4.77 7.03 9.67
N VAL A 192 3.59 7.07 9.04
CA VAL A 192 2.96 8.30 8.56
C VAL A 192 1.57 8.45 9.18
N GLY A 193 1.16 9.68 9.44
CA GLY A 193 -0.15 10.04 10.00
C GLY A 193 -1.00 10.87 9.06
N SER A 194 -2.11 11.41 9.54
CA SER A 194 -2.96 12.34 8.78
C SER A 194 -2.29 13.70 8.59
N GLU A 195 -2.85 14.49 7.68
CA GLU A 195 -2.38 15.87 7.41
C GLU A 195 -2.73 16.84 8.54
N GLU A 196 -3.86 16.60 9.23
CA GLU A 196 -4.35 17.48 10.30
C GLU A 196 -3.75 17.13 11.68
N ASP A 197 -3.86 15.85 12.07
CA ASP A 197 -3.47 15.41 13.42
C ASP A 197 -2.10 14.73 13.45
N GLY A 198 -1.51 14.43 12.29
CA GLY A 198 -0.27 13.66 12.18
C GLY A 198 -0.42 12.22 12.69
N ILE A 199 0.65 11.71 13.27
CA ILE A 199 0.70 10.40 13.91
C ILE A 199 0.07 10.52 15.30
N ARG A 200 -0.85 9.61 15.66
CA ARG A 200 -1.50 9.61 16.96
C ARG A 200 -0.47 9.48 18.10
N LYS A 201 -0.71 10.19 19.20
CA LYS A 201 0.20 10.28 20.35
C LYS A 201 0.74 8.92 20.82
N LYS A 202 -0.13 7.92 21.02
CA LYS A 202 0.29 6.57 21.44
C LYS A 202 1.18 5.85 20.41
N THR A 203 1.00 6.12 19.14
CA THR A 203 1.84 5.59 18.07
C THR A 203 3.18 6.30 18.07
N GLN A 204 3.18 7.62 18.19
CA GLN A 204 4.38 8.46 18.26
C GLN A 204 5.30 8.07 19.44
N GLU A 205 4.73 7.85 20.63
CA GLU A 205 5.46 7.39 21.83
C GLU A 205 6.17 6.04 21.64
N ASN A 206 5.77 5.26 20.63
CA ASN A 206 6.38 3.98 20.29
C ASN A 206 7.35 4.06 19.10
N CYS A 207 7.52 5.21 18.47
CA CYS A 207 8.60 5.45 17.52
C CYS A 207 9.95 5.50 18.26
N ASN A 208 11.01 5.10 17.56
CA ASN A 208 12.38 5.28 18.07
C ASN A 208 12.84 6.72 17.84
N GLU A 209 12.49 7.25 16.66
CA GLU A 209 12.86 8.59 16.23
C GLU A 209 11.72 9.24 15.45
N MET A 210 11.73 10.54 15.39
CA MET A 210 10.85 11.38 14.59
C MET A 210 11.69 12.23 13.65
N CYS A 211 11.30 12.32 12.38
CA CYS A 211 11.99 13.18 11.42
C CYS A 211 11.03 14.14 10.72
N THR A 212 11.58 15.26 10.25
CA THR A 212 10.89 16.19 9.37
C THR A 212 11.36 16.04 7.93
N LEU A 213 10.51 16.45 7.00
CA LEU A 213 10.78 16.44 5.56
C LEU A 213 11.13 17.83 5.03
N SER A 214 10.82 18.87 5.80
CA SER A 214 11.04 20.25 5.42
C SER A 214 11.36 21.08 6.68
N LYS A 215 12.25 22.06 6.51
CA LYS A 215 12.53 23.10 7.51
C LYS A 215 11.96 24.46 7.07
N ASN A 216 11.02 24.47 6.12
CA ASN A 216 10.39 25.71 5.68
C ASN A 216 9.31 26.13 6.66
N GLU A 217 9.54 27.21 7.39
CA GLU A 217 8.63 27.74 8.42
C GLU A 217 7.31 28.27 7.86
N ASN A 218 7.23 28.55 6.55
CA ASN A 218 6.03 29.07 5.91
C ASN A 218 5.04 27.98 5.45
N ILE A 219 5.49 26.71 5.42
CA ILE A 219 4.66 25.56 5.03
C ILE A 219 4.80 24.48 6.09
N ASN A 220 3.79 24.38 6.91
CA ASN A 220 3.82 23.55 8.13
C ASN A 220 3.78 22.06 7.82
N SER A 221 3.09 21.61 6.76
CA SER A 221 2.98 20.19 6.47
C SER A 221 2.94 19.91 4.96
N LEU A 222 3.27 18.68 4.60
CA LEU A 222 3.08 18.12 3.26
C LEU A 222 1.87 17.19 3.27
N ASN A 223 1.18 17.10 2.13
CA ASN A 223 0.20 16.05 1.94
C ASN A 223 0.83 14.68 2.29
N VAL A 224 0.10 13.83 3.02
CA VAL A 224 0.62 12.56 3.54
C VAL A 224 1.13 11.62 2.44
N SER A 225 0.52 11.65 1.25
CA SER A 225 1.00 10.81 0.14
C SER A 225 2.32 11.32 -0.45
N VAL A 226 2.53 12.64 -0.46
CA VAL A 226 3.81 13.27 -0.85
C VAL A 226 4.88 12.92 0.17
N ALA A 227 4.59 13.11 1.46
CA ALA A 227 5.49 12.75 2.55
C ALA A 227 5.88 11.26 2.50
N THR A 228 4.90 10.38 2.28
CA THR A 228 5.14 8.95 2.09
C THR A 228 6.09 8.68 0.92
N GLY A 229 5.86 9.32 -0.24
CA GLY A 229 6.73 9.17 -1.40
C GLY A 229 8.18 9.56 -1.09
N ILE A 230 8.39 10.75 -0.54
CA ILE A 230 9.74 11.24 -0.17
C ILE A 230 10.45 10.26 0.75
N MET A 231 9.80 9.84 1.84
CA MET A 231 10.40 8.94 2.82
C MET A 231 10.76 7.57 2.24
N LEU A 232 9.83 6.96 1.51
CA LEU A 232 10.05 5.62 0.97
C LEU A 232 11.13 5.59 -0.11
N PHE A 233 11.21 6.62 -0.95
CA PHE A 233 12.26 6.72 -1.95
C PHE A 233 13.61 7.08 -1.35
N GLU A 234 13.66 7.82 -0.23
CA GLU A 234 14.92 8.00 0.50
C GLU A 234 15.40 6.70 1.14
N VAL A 235 14.49 5.92 1.76
CA VAL A 235 14.81 4.57 2.26
C VAL A 235 15.34 3.68 1.12
N ALA A 236 14.66 3.69 -0.03
CA ALA A 236 15.08 2.92 -1.20
C ALA A 236 16.44 3.36 -1.73
N ARG A 237 16.69 4.67 -1.80
CA ARG A 237 17.98 5.21 -2.22
C ARG A 237 19.12 4.74 -1.34
N GLN A 238 18.94 4.71 -0.01
CA GLN A 238 19.99 4.27 0.91
C GLN A 238 20.23 2.75 0.90
N LYS A 239 19.20 1.96 0.55
CA LYS A 239 19.31 0.48 0.58
C LYS A 239 19.76 -0.15 -0.74
N PHE A 240 19.48 0.49 -1.86
CA PHE A 240 19.70 -0.08 -3.20
C PHE A 240 20.83 0.62 -3.97
N ASN A 241 21.46 1.62 -3.38
CA ASN A 241 22.70 2.24 -3.83
C ASN A 241 23.84 1.82 -2.90
#